data_78dea4654995d28f5e7aa6bf78791de8
#
_entry.id   78dea4654995d28f5e7aa6bf78791de8
#
_cell.length_a   1.000
_cell.length_b   1.000
_cell.length_c   1.000
_cell.angle_alpha   90.00
_cell.angle_beta   90.00
_cell.angle_gamma   90.00
#
_symmetry.space_group_name_H-M   'P 1'
#
loop_
_entity.id
_entity.type
_entity.pdbx_description
1 polymer ?
#
loop_
_entity_poly.entity_id
_entity_poly.type
_entity_poly.pdbx_seq_one_letter_code
_entity_poly.pdbx_strand_id
1 'polypeptide(L)'
;MTSSKVYLSLIVYLFFSLLQTAIAASDKTDPIMIPSPPSIAASSYILLDADSGKVLGENNADAKLPPASLTKIMAVYVVFTELSKGHLSLGENVTVSQKAWRTPGSRMFIEVNKQVTVEELLKGIIIQSGNDASVALAEHIAGDEATFAEMMNQQADILGMSNSHFVNSMGLPDDDHYTTAQDLAILTRAMIREFPDYYAWFSEKEYTYNKITQRNRNKLLWRDPSVDGVKTGHTEAAGYCLVASAVRDGMRLISVVMGTKSERARANENQSLLNYGYRFYETHRLYKGNEVLAETRIWKGADKSLALGLAEDLFVTIPRRHYEDLKAVINFEQKIIAPVNQGDNLGTVSVTLAGEPLTEKKLIALTTVEKGNLMRKLYDAVLMLVK
;
A
#
# COMPACT_ATOMS: atom_id res chain seq x y z
N MET A 1 55.87 -10.36 -62.65
CA MET A 1 55.98 -9.78 -61.31
C MET A 1 54.65 -9.05 -60.93
N THR A 2 53.46 -9.71 -60.98
CA THR A 2 52.17 -9.07 -60.77
C THR A 2 51.18 -9.96 -59.99
N SER A 3 51.61 -11.12 -59.45
CA SER A 3 50.71 -12.06 -58.79
C SER A 3 50.77 -12.00 -57.24
N SER A 4 51.82 -11.43 -56.66
CA SER A 4 52.08 -11.46 -55.20
C SER A 4 51.38 -10.34 -54.39
N LYS A 5 50.99 -9.22 -55.07
CA LYS A 5 50.33 -8.08 -54.32
C LYS A 5 48.83 -8.22 -54.14
N VAL A 6 48.17 -9.06 -54.92
CA VAL A 6 46.70 -9.27 -54.80
C VAL A 6 46.36 -10.19 -53.64
N TYR A 7 47.18 -11.18 -53.33
CA TYR A 7 46.97 -12.09 -52.22
C TYR A 7 47.19 -11.45 -50.86
N LEU A 8 48.08 -10.46 -50.78
CA LEU A 8 48.32 -9.78 -49.48
C LEU A 8 47.17 -8.83 -49.10
N SER A 9 46.50 -8.22 -50.09
CA SER A 9 45.35 -7.38 -49.88
C SER A 9 44.06 -8.19 -49.46
N LEU A 10 43.92 -9.41 -50.00
CA LEU A 10 42.75 -10.28 -49.64
C LEU A 10 42.88 -10.85 -48.23
N ILE A 11 44.11 -11.17 -47.80
CA ILE A 11 44.34 -11.70 -46.42
C ILE A 11 44.13 -10.61 -45.37
N VAL A 12 44.48 -9.36 -45.64
CA VAL A 12 44.25 -8.24 -44.72
C VAL A 12 42.75 -7.90 -44.60
N TYR A 13 41.99 -8.01 -45.69
CA TYR A 13 40.52 -7.81 -45.65
C TYR A 13 39.80 -8.95 -44.94
N LEU A 14 40.26 -10.22 -45.05
CA LEU A 14 39.67 -11.34 -44.30
C LEU A 14 39.97 -11.27 -42.79
N PHE A 15 41.12 -10.75 -42.39
CA PHE A 15 41.46 -10.56 -40.98
C PHE A 15 40.69 -9.39 -40.32
N PHE A 16 40.36 -8.34 -41.08
CA PHE A 16 39.56 -7.22 -40.58
C PHE A 16 38.07 -7.55 -40.49
N SER A 17 37.55 -8.45 -41.32
CA SER A 17 36.15 -8.91 -41.23
C SER A 17 35.92 -9.94 -40.12
N LEU A 18 36.96 -10.62 -39.65
CA LEU A 18 36.89 -11.56 -38.52
C LEU A 18 37.03 -10.89 -37.13
N LEU A 19 37.46 -9.62 -37.08
CA LEU A 19 37.54 -8.86 -35.81
C LEU A 19 36.26 -8.07 -35.48
N GLN A 20 35.29 -7.99 -36.40
CA GLN A 20 34.03 -7.27 -36.15
C GLN A 20 32.87 -8.15 -35.65
N THR A 21 33.07 -9.45 -35.49
CA THR A 21 32.03 -10.36 -34.99
C THR A 21 32.20 -10.77 -33.52
N ALA A 22 33.06 -10.14 -32.77
CA ALA A 22 33.38 -10.53 -31.39
C ALA A 22 33.08 -9.47 -30.33
N ILE A 23 32.12 -8.57 -30.55
CA ILE A 23 31.58 -7.70 -29.46
C ILE A 23 30.06 -7.59 -29.65
N ALA A 24 29.39 -8.71 -29.64
CA ALA A 24 28.04 -8.80 -29.08
C ALA A 24 28.20 -9.59 -27.77
N ALA A 25 28.88 -8.99 -26.80
CA ALA A 25 28.75 -9.42 -25.43
C ALA A 25 27.28 -9.21 -25.09
N SER A 26 26.51 -10.30 -25.12
CA SER A 26 25.21 -10.38 -24.52
C SER A 26 25.36 -9.90 -23.07
N ASP A 27 24.92 -8.70 -22.83
CA ASP A 27 24.71 -8.16 -21.47
C ASP A 27 23.55 -8.94 -20.84
N LYS A 28 23.73 -10.26 -20.75
CA LYS A 28 22.87 -11.12 -19.93
C LYS A 28 23.34 -10.89 -18.52
N THR A 29 22.74 -9.88 -17.87
CA THR A 29 22.77 -9.80 -16.42
C THR A 29 22.29 -11.16 -15.89
N ASP A 30 23.09 -11.78 -15.03
CA ASP A 30 22.68 -13.02 -14.37
C ASP A 30 21.32 -12.81 -13.70
N PRO A 31 20.39 -13.78 -13.80
CA PRO A 31 19.07 -13.62 -13.22
C PRO A 31 19.20 -13.38 -11.70
N ILE A 32 18.53 -12.33 -11.22
CA ILE A 32 18.51 -11.99 -9.79
C ILE A 32 17.80 -13.13 -9.05
N MET A 33 18.58 -13.92 -8.29
CA MET A 33 18.06 -15.07 -7.55
C MET A 33 17.64 -14.67 -6.12
N ILE A 34 16.34 -14.74 -5.85
CA ILE A 34 15.76 -14.54 -4.52
C ILE A 34 15.25 -15.89 -4.04
N PRO A 35 15.60 -16.32 -2.81
CA PRO A 35 15.01 -17.52 -2.23
C PRO A 35 13.49 -17.40 -2.12
N SER A 36 12.78 -18.50 -2.28
CA SER A 36 11.34 -18.53 -2.05
C SER A 36 10.97 -18.08 -0.63
N PRO A 37 9.77 -17.48 -0.44
CA PRO A 37 9.27 -17.17 0.88
C PRO A 37 9.29 -18.39 1.81
N PRO A 38 9.43 -18.20 3.14
CA PRO A 38 9.42 -19.30 4.08
C PRO A 38 8.07 -20.05 4.02
N SER A 39 8.09 -21.34 4.33
CA SER A 39 6.86 -22.11 4.53
C SER A 39 6.13 -21.60 5.77
N ILE A 40 4.91 -21.13 5.61
CA ILE A 40 4.06 -20.54 6.65
C ILE A 40 2.94 -21.51 7.00
N ALA A 41 2.83 -21.86 8.28
CA ALA A 41 1.80 -22.76 8.78
C ALA A 41 0.47 -22.01 9.05
N ALA A 42 -0.18 -21.54 7.98
CA ALA A 42 -1.42 -20.79 7.99
C ALA A 42 -2.32 -21.21 6.82
N SER A 43 -3.61 -20.91 6.91
CA SER A 43 -4.57 -21.13 5.81
C SER A 43 -4.34 -20.16 4.67
N SER A 44 -4.01 -18.90 4.99
CA SER A 44 -3.72 -17.83 4.03
C SER A 44 -2.70 -16.88 4.61
N TYR A 45 -1.85 -16.31 3.75
CA TYR A 45 -0.97 -15.20 4.12
C TYR A 45 -0.61 -14.32 2.93
N ILE A 46 -0.19 -13.10 3.24
CA ILE A 46 0.46 -12.17 2.31
C ILE A 46 1.52 -11.35 3.05
N LEU A 47 2.61 -11.06 2.37
CA LEU A 47 3.61 -10.07 2.74
C LEU A 47 3.67 -9.00 1.65
N LEU A 48 3.42 -7.75 2.03
CA LEU A 48 3.32 -6.60 1.14
C LEU A 48 4.29 -5.51 1.60
N ASP A 49 4.95 -4.85 0.65
CA ASP A 49 5.59 -3.54 0.89
C ASP A 49 4.53 -2.43 0.85
N ALA A 50 4.45 -1.63 1.91
CA ALA A 50 3.38 -0.64 2.06
C ALA A 50 3.51 0.54 1.09
N ASP A 51 4.73 0.95 0.76
CA ASP A 51 4.97 2.11 -0.08
C ASP A 51 4.76 1.79 -1.57
N SER A 52 5.45 0.78 -2.09
CA SER A 52 5.35 0.39 -3.50
C SER A 52 4.09 -0.43 -3.82
N GLY A 53 3.51 -1.12 -2.83
CA GLY A 53 2.42 -2.07 -3.02
C GLY A 53 2.87 -3.42 -3.57
N LYS A 54 4.19 -3.70 -3.62
CA LYS A 54 4.71 -4.95 -4.14
C LYS A 54 4.47 -6.11 -3.18
N VAL A 55 3.86 -7.18 -3.69
CA VAL A 55 3.73 -8.45 -2.96
C VAL A 55 5.08 -9.18 -3.00
N LEU A 56 5.59 -9.53 -1.83
CA LEU A 56 6.88 -10.20 -1.64
C LEU A 56 6.74 -11.70 -1.39
N GLY A 57 5.55 -12.13 -1.00
CA GLY A 57 5.21 -13.53 -0.82
C GLY A 57 3.75 -13.68 -0.39
N GLU A 58 3.11 -14.70 -0.91
CA GLU A 58 1.71 -14.98 -0.62
C GLU A 58 1.38 -16.47 -0.76
N ASN A 59 0.31 -16.88 -0.14
CA ASN A 59 -0.32 -18.17 -0.36
C ASN A 59 -1.81 -18.08 -0.04
N ASN A 60 -2.66 -18.48 -0.98
CA ASN A 60 -4.11 -18.39 -0.86
C ASN A 60 -4.60 -16.99 -0.44
N ALA A 61 -3.93 -15.91 -0.90
CA ALA A 61 -4.17 -14.55 -0.43
C ALA A 61 -5.61 -14.07 -0.68
N ASP A 62 -6.27 -14.60 -1.71
CA ASP A 62 -7.67 -14.30 -2.09
C ASP A 62 -8.69 -15.29 -1.50
N ALA A 63 -8.27 -16.23 -0.65
CA ALA A 63 -9.20 -17.14 0.01
C ALA A 63 -10.11 -16.39 0.98
N LYS A 64 -11.43 -16.51 0.80
CA LYS A 64 -12.44 -15.95 1.71
C LYS A 64 -12.44 -16.73 3.02
N LEU A 65 -12.06 -16.07 4.09
CA LEU A 65 -11.93 -16.67 5.43
C LEU A 65 -12.66 -15.81 6.46
N PRO A 66 -13.15 -16.39 7.56
CA PRO A 66 -13.69 -15.63 8.68
C PRO A 66 -12.60 -14.71 9.27
N PRO A 67 -12.85 -13.39 9.35
CA PRO A 67 -11.84 -12.44 9.85
C PRO A 67 -11.67 -12.45 11.38
N ALA A 68 -12.66 -12.94 12.12
CA ALA A 68 -12.73 -12.70 13.55
C ALA A 68 -12.52 -11.19 13.87
N SER A 69 -11.83 -10.84 14.94
CA SER A 69 -11.58 -9.43 15.30
C SER A 69 -10.66 -8.66 14.36
N LEU A 70 -10.18 -9.23 13.25
CA LEU A 70 -9.56 -8.42 12.17
C LEU A 70 -10.59 -7.50 11.51
N THR A 71 -11.88 -7.82 11.56
CA THR A 71 -13.02 -6.96 11.21
C THR A 71 -12.88 -5.55 11.79
N LYS A 72 -12.37 -5.44 13.02
CA LYS A 72 -12.22 -4.16 13.71
C LYS A 72 -11.23 -3.20 13.04
N ILE A 73 -10.39 -3.68 12.14
CA ILE A 73 -9.54 -2.80 11.31
C ILE A 73 -10.47 -1.97 10.42
N MET A 74 -11.45 -2.59 9.76
CA MET A 74 -12.44 -1.88 8.95
C MET A 74 -13.36 -1.01 9.80
N ALA A 75 -13.83 -1.50 10.95
CA ALA A 75 -14.67 -0.70 11.85
C ALA A 75 -13.95 0.59 12.29
N VAL A 76 -12.68 0.50 12.68
CA VAL A 76 -11.85 1.67 13.04
C VAL A 76 -11.57 2.56 11.85
N TYR A 77 -11.35 2.00 10.65
CA TYR A 77 -11.16 2.77 9.43
C TYR A 77 -12.39 3.64 9.09
N VAL A 78 -13.62 3.09 9.23
CA VAL A 78 -14.85 3.86 9.08
C VAL A 78 -14.92 5.01 10.09
N VAL A 79 -14.59 4.76 11.36
CA VAL A 79 -14.59 5.81 12.40
C VAL A 79 -13.56 6.89 12.08
N PHE A 80 -12.35 6.54 11.63
CA PHE A 80 -11.32 7.52 11.22
C PHE A 80 -11.76 8.33 10.02
N THR A 81 -12.48 7.71 9.07
CA THR A 81 -13.07 8.42 7.93
C THR A 81 -14.08 9.46 8.38
N GLU A 82 -14.96 9.14 9.33
CA GLU A 82 -15.96 10.10 9.85
C GLU A 82 -15.29 11.24 10.67
N LEU A 83 -14.23 10.93 11.43
CA LEU A 83 -13.40 11.93 12.11
C LEU A 83 -12.73 12.88 11.09
N SER A 84 -12.17 12.36 10.01
CA SER A 84 -11.49 13.17 8.99
C SER A 84 -12.43 14.09 8.22
N LYS A 85 -13.70 13.70 8.05
CA LYS A 85 -14.76 14.51 7.45
C LYS A 85 -15.34 15.55 8.42
N GLY A 86 -14.98 15.50 9.70
CA GLY A 86 -15.55 16.37 10.75
C GLY A 86 -16.98 16.02 11.14
N HIS A 87 -17.48 14.84 10.79
CA HIS A 87 -18.80 14.35 11.21
C HIS A 87 -18.78 13.83 12.64
N LEU A 88 -17.61 13.55 13.18
CA LEU A 88 -17.35 13.01 14.51
C LEU A 88 -16.16 13.74 15.12
N SER A 89 -16.10 13.83 16.47
CA SER A 89 -14.93 14.34 17.17
C SER A 89 -14.44 13.38 18.25
N LEU A 90 -13.13 13.37 18.53
CA LEU A 90 -12.53 12.47 19.52
C LEU A 90 -13.09 12.67 20.94
N GLY A 91 -13.40 13.91 21.30
CA GLY A 91 -13.96 14.27 22.60
C GLY A 91 -15.47 14.10 22.71
N GLU A 92 -16.15 13.67 21.62
CA GLU A 92 -17.60 13.46 21.63
C GLU A 92 -17.99 12.28 22.52
N ASN A 93 -19.08 12.47 23.30
CA ASN A 93 -19.55 11.47 24.24
C ASN A 93 -20.55 10.50 23.60
N VAL A 94 -20.25 9.23 23.69
CA VAL A 94 -21.09 8.12 23.25
C VAL A 94 -21.82 7.54 24.44
N THR A 95 -23.15 7.46 24.38
CA THR A 95 -23.96 6.82 25.42
C THR A 95 -23.97 5.31 25.20
N VAL A 96 -23.54 4.56 26.21
CA VAL A 96 -23.44 3.09 26.14
C VAL A 96 -24.84 2.48 26.22
N SER A 97 -25.26 1.78 25.16
CA SER A 97 -26.51 1.05 25.10
C SER A 97 -26.46 -0.26 25.91
N GLN A 98 -27.63 -0.82 26.19
CA GLN A 98 -27.72 -2.14 26.81
C GLN A 98 -27.18 -3.25 25.91
N LYS A 99 -27.31 -3.12 24.57
CA LYS A 99 -26.76 -4.06 23.59
C LYS A 99 -25.24 -4.03 23.66
N ALA A 100 -24.61 -2.85 23.53
CA ALA A 100 -23.18 -2.68 23.64
C ALA A 100 -22.62 -3.25 24.95
N TRP A 101 -23.21 -2.87 26.07
CA TRP A 101 -22.80 -3.38 27.39
C TRP A 101 -22.91 -4.89 27.55
N ARG A 102 -23.92 -5.56 26.95
CA ARG A 102 -24.11 -7.02 27.04
C ARG A 102 -23.30 -7.80 26.01
N THR A 103 -22.65 -7.12 25.04
CA THR A 103 -21.93 -7.78 23.96
C THR A 103 -20.85 -8.73 24.51
N PRO A 104 -20.86 -10.01 24.11
CA PRO A 104 -19.92 -11.01 24.62
C PRO A 104 -18.53 -10.92 24.00
N GLY A 105 -17.60 -11.71 24.53
CA GLY A 105 -16.23 -11.82 24.05
C GLY A 105 -15.27 -10.84 24.69
N SER A 106 -14.35 -10.26 23.93
CA SER A 106 -13.40 -9.28 24.45
C SER A 106 -14.09 -7.96 24.79
N ARG A 107 -13.76 -7.38 25.93
CA ARG A 107 -14.44 -6.19 26.44
C ARG A 107 -13.47 -5.14 26.96
N MET A 108 -13.83 -3.90 26.76
CA MET A 108 -13.21 -2.74 27.39
C MET A 108 -13.82 -2.48 28.79
N PHE A 109 -14.98 -3.10 29.09
CA PHE A 109 -15.75 -2.97 30.32
C PHE A 109 -16.42 -1.60 30.46
N ILE A 110 -17.06 -1.13 29.39
CA ILE A 110 -17.95 0.03 29.45
C ILE A 110 -19.25 -0.30 30.23
N GLU A 111 -19.85 0.69 30.86
CA GLU A 111 -21.02 0.51 31.69
C GLU A 111 -22.28 1.09 31.02
N VAL A 112 -23.41 0.39 31.11
CA VAL A 112 -24.68 0.81 30.52
C VAL A 112 -25.11 2.21 31.01
N ASN A 113 -25.63 3.03 30.09
CA ASN A 113 -26.06 4.42 30.32
C ASN A 113 -24.94 5.39 30.76
N LYS A 114 -23.69 4.97 30.75
CA LYS A 114 -22.56 5.88 30.94
C LYS A 114 -22.16 6.48 29.59
N GLN A 115 -21.48 7.61 29.67
CA GLN A 115 -20.87 8.26 28.51
C GLN A 115 -19.37 7.96 28.47
N VAL A 116 -18.90 7.60 27.28
CA VAL A 116 -17.51 7.28 27.01
C VAL A 116 -17.12 8.05 25.76
N THR A 117 -15.96 8.67 25.73
CA THR A 117 -15.54 9.43 24.57
C THR A 117 -15.20 8.53 23.37
N VAL A 118 -15.33 9.05 22.15
CA VAL A 118 -14.94 8.37 20.91
C VAL A 118 -13.49 7.89 20.99
N GLU A 119 -12.57 8.73 21.50
CA GLU A 119 -11.16 8.36 21.67
C GLU A 119 -10.97 7.15 22.59
N GLU A 120 -11.63 7.15 23.75
CA GLU A 120 -11.56 6.03 24.70
C GLU A 120 -12.08 4.72 24.09
N LEU A 121 -13.20 4.79 23.35
CA LEU A 121 -13.76 3.62 22.67
C LEU A 121 -12.82 3.12 21.57
N LEU A 122 -12.24 4.00 20.76
CA LEU A 122 -11.26 3.63 19.74
C LEU A 122 -10.04 2.92 20.34
N LYS A 123 -9.47 3.47 21.41
CA LYS A 123 -8.34 2.82 22.12
C LYS A 123 -8.77 1.46 22.69
N GLY A 124 -9.98 1.35 23.22
CA GLY A 124 -10.55 0.07 23.67
C GLY A 124 -10.68 -0.95 22.55
N ILE A 125 -11.06 -0.55 21.33
CA ILE A 125 -11.15 -1.43 20.15
C ILE A 125 -9.77 -1.85 19.67
N ILE A 126 -8.86 -0.91 19.52
CA ILE A 126 -7.53 -1.12 18.95
C ILE A 126 -6.68 -2.02 19.87
N ILE A 127 -6.55 -1.64 21.11
CA ILE A 127 -5.62 -2.27 22.06
C ILE A 127 -6.20 -3.54 22.64
N GLN A 128 -7.43 -3.44 23.20
CA GLN A 128 -8.09 -4.50 23.93
C GLN A 128 -8.96 -5.40 23.04
N SER A 129 -9.29 -4.93 21.83
CA SER A 129 -10.27 -5.61 20.97
C SER A 129 -11.69 -5.61 21.53
N GLY A 130 -12.11 -4.55 22.25
CA GLY A 130 -13.41 -4.45 22.90
C GLY A 130 -14.57 -4.59 21.92
N ASN A 131 -15.39 -5.63 22.09
CA ASN A 131 -16.61 -5.82 21.31
C ASN A 131 -17.67 -4.81 21.75
N ASP A 132 -17.78 -4.59 23.06
CA ASP A 132 -18.65 -3.58 23.67
C ASP A 132 -18.38 -2.17 23.13
N ALA A 133 -17.13 -1.78 23.03
CA ALA A 133 -16.72 -0.50 22.45
C ALA A 133 -17.03 -0.42 20.94
N SER A 134 -16.85 -1.53 20.20
CA SER A 134 -17.15 -1.58 18.76
C SER A 134 -18.64 -1.38 18.48
N VAL A 135 -19.49 -2.06 19.23
CA VAL A 135 -20.95 -1.91 19.10
C VAL A 135 -21.39 -0.50 19.52
N ALA A 136 -20.83 0.05 20.60
CA ALA A 136 -21.19 1.40 21.06
C ALA A 136 -20.89 2.47 19.99
N LEU A 137 -19.71 2.40 19.33
CA LEU A 137 -19.37 3.30 18.24
C LEU A 137 -20.24 3.07 16.99
N ALA A 138 -20.52 1.82 16.64
CA ALA A 138 -21.36 1.49 15.50
C ALA A 138 -22.78 2.08 15.68
N GLU A 139 -23.40 1.88 16.86
CA GLU A 139 -24.71 2.44 17.17
C GLU A 139 -24.70 3.98 17.21
N HIS A 140 -23.63 4.59 17.73
CA HIS A 140 -23.51 6.05 17.80
C HIS A 140 -23.42 6.70 16.41
N ILE A 141 -22.62 6.11 15.50
CA ILE A 141 -22.36 6.67 14.18
C ILE A 141 -23.52 6.41 13.21
N ALA A 142 -24.04 5.19 13.21
CA ALA A 142 -25.00 4.74 12.19
C ALA A 142 -26.43 4.49 12.75
N GLY A 143 -26.64 4.66 14.04
CA GLY A 143 -27.91 4.37 14.71
C GLY A 143 -28.07 2.91 15.11
N ASP A 144 -27.54 1.98 14.31
CA ASP A 144 -27.50 0.55 14.61
C ASP A 144 -26.29 -0.13 13.94
N GLU A 145 -26.00 -1.37 14.37
CA GLU A 145 -24.86 -2.14 13.91
C GLU A 145 -24.98 -2.63 12.45
N ALA A 146 -26.23 -2.88 11.96
CA ALA A 146 -26.44 -3.34 10.60
C ALA A 146 -26.13 -2.21 9.59
N THR A 147 -26.65 -1.00 9.86
CA THR A 147 -26.33 0.19 9.07
C THR A 147 -24.83 0.51 9.10
N PHE A 148 -24.16 0.31 10.25
CA PHE A 148 -22.71 0.47 10.34
C PHE A 148 -21.96 -0.57 9.48
N ALA A 149 -22.44 -1.81 9.44
CA ALA A 149 -21.87 -2.85 8.56
C ALA A 149 -22.03 -2.49 7.08
N GLU A 150 -23.12 -1.85 6.67
CA GLU A 150 -23.28 -1.30 5.32
C GLU A 150 -22.24 -0.21 5.03
N MET A 151 -21.95 0.67 5.99
CA MET A 151 -20.86 1.67 5.84
C MET A 151 -19.49 0.98 5.71
N MET A 152 -19.24 -0.11 6.43
CA MET A 152 -18.01 -0.91 6.28
C MET A 152 -17.90 -1.51 4.90
N ASN A 153 -18.98 -2.05 4.32
CA ASN A 153 -19.01 -2.60 2.97
C ASN A 153 -18.81 -1.52 1.91
N GLN A 154 -19.40 -0.34 2.07
CA GLN A 154 -19.15 0.81 1.19
C GLN A 154 -17.67 1.23 1.19
N GLN A 155 -17.02 1.26 2.36
CA GLN A 155 -15.59 1.53 2.43
C GLN A 155 -14.75 0.41 1.78
N ALA A 156 -15.16 -0.85 1.95
CA ALA A 156 -14.53 -1.98 1.27
C ALA A 156 -14.57 -1.81 -0.26
N ASP A 157 -15.71 -1.44 -0.82
CA ASP A 157 -15.88 -1.17 -2.26
C ASP A 157 -14.97 -0.02 -2.72
N ILE A 158 -14.93 1.10 -1.99
CA ILE A 158 -14.08 2.26 -2.29
C ILE A 158 -12.60 1.86 -2.31
N LEU A 159 -12.16 1.01 -1.38
CA LEU A 159 -10.79 0.53 -1.28
C LEU A 159 -10.46 -0.58 -2.29
N GLY A 160 -11.46 -1.13 -2.99
CA GLY A 160 -11.28 -2.25 -3.91
C GLY A 160 -11.12 -3.61 -3.22
N MET A 161 -11.66 -3.78 -2.01
CA MET A 161 -11.69 -5.04 -1.25
C MET A 161 -12.80 -5.95 -1.76
N SER A 162 -12.70 -6.38 -3.00
CA SER A 162 -13.77 -7.07 -3.74
C SER A 162 -14.13 -8.47 -3.21
N ASN A 163 -13.33 -9.02 -2.32
CA ASN A 163 -13.53 -10.33 -1.72
C ASN A 163 -13.83 -10.27 -0.21
N SER A 164 -14.33 -9.13 0.27
CA SER A 164 -14.71 -8.93 1.67
C SER A 164 -16.17 -8.56 1.80
N HIS A 165 -16.82 -9.05 2.87
CA HIS A 165 -18.17 -8.66 3.24
C HIS A 165 -18.32 -8.68 4.76
N PHE A 166 -18.91 -7.64 5.31
CA PHE A 166 -19.06 -7.42 6.75
C PHE A 166 -20.54 -7.34 7.12
N VAL A 167 -20.95 -8.09 8.14
CA VAL A 167 -22.33 -8.08 8.66
C VAL A 167 -22.42 -7.63 10.12
N ASN A 168 -21.28 -7.43 10.76
CA ASN A 168 -21.20 -6.87 12.13
C ASN A 168 -19.87 -6.12 12.32
N SER A 169 -19.79 -5.30 13.35
CA SER A 169 -18.66 -4.40 13.63
C SER A 169 -17.47 -5.08 14.33
N MET A 170 -17.63 -6.30 14.83
CA MET A 170 -16.68 -6.89 15.78
C MET A 170 -16.05 -8.20 15.31
N GLY A 171 -16.63 -8.84 14.28
CA GLY A 171 -16.13 -10.09 13.71
C GLY A 171 -16.65 -11.35 14.40
N LEU A 172 -17.88 -11.32 14.89
CA LEU A 172 -18.56 -12.55 15.28
C LEU A 172 -18.87 -13.40 14.05
N PRO A 173 -18.82 -14.75 14.18
CA PRO A 173 -19.03 -15.65 13.06
C PRO A 173 -20.40 -15.48 12.42
N ASP A 174 -20.41 -15.43 11.10
CA ASP A 174 -21.57 -15.47 10.22
C ASP A 174 -21.10 -15.96 8.86
N ASP A 175 -21.91 -16.72 8.14
CA ASP A 175 -21.53 -17.28 6.84
C ASP A 175 -21.27 -16.20 5.78
N ASP A 176 -21.94 -15.05 5.90
CA ASP A 176 -21.76 -13.89 5.04
C ASP A 176 -20.68 -12.92 5.55
N HIS A 177 -19.96 -13.25 6.64
CA HIS A 177 -18.92 -12.40 7.23
C HIS A 177 -17.52 -12.95 6.91
N TYR A 178 -16.92 -12.44 5.84
CA TYR A 178 -15.63 -12.94 5.34
C TYR A 178 -14.73 -11.81 4.82
N THR A 179 -13.46 -12.12 4.73
CA THR A 179 -12.42 -11.27 4.11
C THR A 179 -11.29 -12.14 3.57
N THR A 180 -10.30 -11.52 2.95
CA THR A 180 -9.10 -12.18 2.43
C THR A 180 -7.84 -11.55 3.01
N ALA A 181 -6.70 -12.26 2.95
CA ALA A 181 -5.42 -11.69 3.36
C ALA A 181 -5.03 -10.51 2.46
N GLN A 182 -5.34 -10.58 1.17
CA GLN A 182 -5.14 -9.48 0.20
C GLN A 182 -5.93 -8.24 0.60
N ASP A 183 -7.22 -8.37 0.86
CA ASP A 183 -8.09 -7.23 1.21
C ASP A 183 -7.68 -6.59 2.55
N LEU A 184 -7.29 -7.40 3.53
CA LEU A 184 -6.75 -6.89 4.80
C LEU A 184 -5.42 -6.13 4.63
N ALA A 185 -4.59 -6.54 3.69
CA ALA A 185 -3.36 -5.81 3.37
C ALA A 185 -3.67 -4.47 2.68
N ILE A 186 -4.65 -4.43 1.77
CA ILE A 186 -5.15 -3.21 1.13
C ILE A 186 -5.69 -2.24 2.20
N LEU A 187 -6.58 -2.70 3.07
CA LEU A 187 -7.15 -1.91 4.16
C LEU A 187 -6.09 -1.36 5.10
N THR A 188 -5.14 -2.21 5.50
CA THR A 188 -4.06 -1.79 6.41
C THR A 188 -3.16 -0.73 5.77
N ARG A 189 -2.85 -0.89 4.49
CA ARG A 189 -2.07 0.09 3.71
C ARG A 189 -2.80 1.43 3.62
N ALA A 190 -4.09 1.43 3.33
CA ALA A 190 -4.93 2.63 3.29
C ALA A 190 -4.95 3.32 4.66
N MET A 191 -5.19 2.59 5.74
CA MET A 191 -5.21 3.13 7.11
C MET A 191 -3.88 3.81 7.49
N ILE A 192 -2.74 3.21 7.15
CA ILE A 192 -1.41 3.78 7.43
C ILE A 192 -1.18 5.08 6.64
N ARG A 193 -1.61 5.13 5.38
CA ARG A 193 -1.39 6.28 4.49
C ARG A 193 -2.33 7.45 4.77
N GLU A 194 -3.58 7.16 5.05
CA GLU A 194 -4.63 8.16 5.17
C GLU A 194 -4.78 8.69 6.60
N PHE A 195 -4.48 7.86 7.60
CA PHE A 195 -4.68 8.20 9.01
C PHE A 195 -3.42 7.95 9.87
N PRO A 196 -2.23 8.48 9.48
CA PRO A 196 -0.97 8.16 10.16
C PRO A 196 -0.96 8.54 11.64
N ASP A 197 -1.62 9.64 12.03
CA ASP A 197 -1.68 10.10 13.42
C ASP A 197 -2.50 9.15 14.29
N TYR A 198 -3.64 8.68 13.79
CA TYR A 198 -4.48 7.70 14.49
C TYR A 198 -3.89 6.30 14.44
N TYR A 199 -3.18 5.97 13.35
CA TYR A 199 -2.49 4.68 13.23
C TYR A 199 -1.45 4.47 14.34
N ALA A 200 -0.83 5.52 14.85
CA ALA A 200 0.12 5.44 15.95
C ALA A 200 -0.42 4.72 17.19
N TRP A 201 -1.74 4.75 17.43
CA TRP A 201 -2.38 4.06 18.56
C TRP A 201 -2.27 2.54 18.49
N PHE A 202 -2.07 1.95 17.30
CA PHE A 202 -1.88 0.50 17.16
C PHE A 202 -0.58 -0.01 17.77
N SER A 203 0.39 0.88 18.01
CA SER A 203 1.65 0.58 18.69
C SER A 203 1.54 0.59 20.21
N GLU A 204 0.44 1.10 20.78
CA GLU A 204 0.24 1.16 22.22
C GLU A 204 0.16 -0.24 22.82
N LYS A 205 1.01 -0.51 23.81
CA LYS A 205 1.17 -1.84 24.41
C LYS A 205 0.09 -2.16 25.43
N GLU A 206 -0.46 -1.16 26.09
CA GLU A 206 -1.51 -1.33 27.10
C GLU A 206 -2.39 -0.08 27.15
N TYR A 207 -3.61 -0.25 27.64
CA TYR A 207 -4.56 0.81 27.84
C TYR A 207 -5.32 0.61 29.15
N THR A 208 -5.51 1.70 29.88
CA THR A 208 -6.25 1.70 31.15
C THR A 208 -7.56 2.45 30.98
N TYR A 209 -8.67 1.76 31.15
CA TYR A 209 -10.00 2.35 31.22
C TYR A 209 -10.67 1.94 32.54
N ASN A 210 -11.33 2.86 33.21
CA ASN A 210 -12.05 2.63 34.47
C ASN A 210 -11.21 1.83 35.50
N LYS A 211 -9.93 2.20 35.67
CA LYS A 211 -8.94 1.54 36.56
C LYS A 211 -8.58 0.10 36.17
N ILE A 212 -9.02 -0.37 35.01
CA ILE A 212 -8.69 -1.71 34.48
C ILE A 212 -7.64 -1.53 33.38
N THR A 213 -6.41 -1.97 33.66
CA THR A 213 -5.34 -1.98 32.65
C THR A 213 -5.35 -3.28 31.86
N GLN A 214 -5.40 -3.18 30.55
CA GLN A 214 -5.42 -4.33 29.63
C GLN A 214 -4.32 -4.19 28.61
N ARG A 215 -3.71 -5.33 28.26
CA ARG A 215 -2.57 -5.38 27.32
C ARG A 215 -3.03 -5.61 25.90
N ASN A 216 -2.30 -4.99 24.95
CA ASN A 216 -2.48 -5.28 23.54
C ASN A 216 -2.19 -6.77 23.28
N ARG A 217 -3.03 -7.41 22.47
CA ARG A 217 -2.91 -8.85 22.18
C ARG A 217 -1.86 -9.19 21.12
N ASN A 218 -1.37 -8.17 20.39
CA ASN A 218 -0.29 -8.34 19.43
C ASN A 218 1.06 -8.51 20.15
N LYS A 219 1.48 -9.75 20.35
CA LYS A 219 2.74 -10.07 21.08
C LYS A 219 4.00 -9.61 20.33
N LEU A 220 3.92 -9.29 19.03
CA LEU A 220 5.07 -8.78 18.28
C LEU A 220 5.51 -7.40 18.77
N LEU A 221 4.62 -6.57 19.30
CA LEU A 221 4.95 -5.27 19.89
C LEU A 221 5.99 -5.34 21.02
N TRP A 222 6.10 -6.48 21.69
CA TRP A 222 7.11 -6.71 22.74
C TRP A 222 8.37 -7.43 22.24
N ARG A 223 8.26 -8.17 21.11
CA ARG A 223 9.36 -8.99 20.58
C ARG A 223 10.24 -8.23 19.60
N ASP A 224 9.65 -7.34 18.83
CA ASP A 224 10.29 -6.67 17.71
C ASP A 224 9.98 -5.16 17.77
N PRO A 225 10.96 -4.31 18.11
CA PRO A 225 10.75 -2.87 18.24
C PRO A 225 10.39 -2.18 16.93
N SER A 226 10.60 -2.85 15.79
CA SER A 226 10.19 -2.31 14.49
C SER A 226 8.70 -2.48 14.21
N VAL A 227 7.98 -3.34 14.97
CA VAL A 227 6.56 -3.59 14.82
C VAL A 227 5.74 -2.47 15.49
N ASP A 228 4.82 -1.87 14.74
CA ASP A 228 3.98 -0.76 15.19
C ASP A 228 2.47 -1.00 15.06
N GLY A 229 2.05 -2.23 14.74
CA GLY A 229 0.64 -2.61 14.58
C GLY A 229 0.49 -4.09 14.24
N VAL A 230 -0.67 -4.57 13.94
CA VAL A 230 -1.95 -3.91 13.78
C VAL A 230 -3.01 -4.59 14.67
N LYS A 231 -3.48 -5.80 14.30
CA LYS A 231 -4.63 -6.41 14.96
C LYS A 231 -4.58 -7.93 14.98
N THR A 232 -5.00 -8.51 16.08
CA THR A 232 -5.22 -9.96 16.23
C THR A 232 -6.68 -10.32 16.05
N GLY A 233 -6.94 -11.53 15.54
CA GLY A 233 -8.25 -12.16 15.48
C GLY A 233 -8.21 -13.59 16.00
N HIS A 234 -9.31 -14.07 16.58
CA HIS A 234 -9.51 -15.47 16.93
C HIS A 234 -10.98 -15.78 17.11
N THR A 235 -11.44 -16.81 16.43
CA THR A 235 -12.63 -17.62 16.71
C THR A 235 -12.27 -19.08 16.41
N GLU A 236 -13.08 -20.04 16.79
CA GLU A 236 -12.84 -21.44 16.43
C GLU A 236 -12.83 -21.64 14.92
N ALA A 237 -13.73 -20.98 14.18
CA ALA A 237 -13.80 -21.05 12.73
C ALA A 237 -12.61 -20.35 12.02
N ALA A 238 -12.17 -19.19 12.53
CA ALA A 238 -11.06 -18.42 11.93
C ALA A 238 -9.67 -18.96 12.29
N GLY A 239 -9.55 -19.74 13.37
CA GLY A 239 -8.24 -20.00 13.96
C GLY A 239 -7.59 -18.72 14.50
N TYR A 240 -6.27 -18.71 14.65
CA TYR A 240 -5.53 -17.54 15.14
C TYR A 240 -4.99 -16.71 13.99
N CYS A 241 -5.41 -15.45 13.91
CA CYS A 241 -5.07 -14.51 12.85
C CYS A 241 -4.29 -13.31 13.40
N LEU A 242 -3.42 -12.72 12.59
CA LEU A 242 -2.69 -11.48 12.92
C LEU A 242 -2.38 -10.71 11.64
N VAL A 243 -2.74 -9.45 11.62
CA VAL A 243 -2.16 -8.43 10.72
C VAL A 243 -1.06 -7.72 11.50
N ALA A 244 0.13 -7.67 10.95
CA ALA A 244 1.27 -6.96 11.52
C ALA A 244 1.84 -5.95 10.52
N SER A 245 2.34 -4.83 11.02
CA SER A 245 3.15 -3.87 10.28
C SER A 245 4.44 -3.60 11.03
N ALA A 246 5.51 -3.39 10.28
CA ALA A 246 6.82 -3.06 10.83
C ALA A 246 7.56 -2.08 9.93
N VAL A 247 8.48 -1.29 10.50
CA VAL A 247 9.35 -0.37 9.76
C VAL A 247 10.80 -0.62 10.13
N ARG A 248 11.66 -0.87 9.12
CA ARG A 248 13.12 -0.96 9.29
C ARG A 248 13.80 -0.20 8.16
N ASP A 249 14.76 0.64 8.50
CA ASP A 249 15.57 1.40 7.53
C ASP A 249 14.71 2.15 6.49
N GLY A 250 13.55 2.68 6.91
CA GLY A 250 12.61 3.40 6.04
C GLY A 250 11.70 2.53 5.19
N MET A 251 11.89 1.21 5.13
CA MET A 251 10.99 0.27 4.47
C MET A 251 9.88 -0.17 5.42
N ARG A 252 8.61 -0.06 5.00
CA ARG A 252 7.45 -0.54 5.75
C ARG A 252 6.87 -1.81 5.13
N LEU A 253 6.77 -2.87 5.91
CA LEU A 253 6.12 -4.11 5.51
C LEU A 253 4.82 -4.33 6.25
N ILE A 254 3.83 -4.86 5.54
CA ILE A 254 2.57 -5.37 6.07
C ILE A 254 2.54 -6.88 5.87
N SER A 255 2.28 -7.61 6.94
CA SER A 255 2.18 -9.07 6.93
C SER A 255 0.82 -9.49 7.47
N VAL A 256 0.05 -10.22 6.70
CA VAL A 256 -1.24 -10.79 7.11
C VAL A 256 -1.11 -12.31 7.16
N VAL A 257 -1.47 -12.90 8.29
CA VAL A 257 -1.47 -14.36 8.49
C VAL A 257 -2.80 -14.76 9.09
N MET A 258 -3.52 -15.66 8.42
CA MET A 258 -4.85 -16.13 8.82
C MET A 258 -4.87 -17.65 8.99
N GLY A 259 -5.64 -18.12 9.98
CA GLY A 259 -5.90 -19.54 10.16
C GLY A 259 -4.74 -20.35 10.75
N THR A 260 -3.95 -19.80 11.66
CA THR A 260 -2.93 -20.55 12.40
C THR A 260 -3.49 -21.30 13.60
N LYS A 261 -2.73 -22.23 14.15
CA LYS A 261 -3.18 -23.12 15.24
C LYS A 261 -3.08 -22.51 16.65
N SER A 262 -2.39 -21.38 16.84
CA SER A 262 -2.19 -20.79 18.17
C SER A 262 -1.77 -19.32 18.12
N GLU A 263 -1.89 -18.62 19.26
CA GLU A 263 -1.34 -17.27 19.43
C GLU A 263 0.17 -17.18 19.15
N ARG A 264 0.91 -18.19 19.56
CA ARG A 264 2.35 -18.26 19.32
C ARG A 264 2.64 -18.44 17.83
N ALA A 265 1.87 -19.28 17.15
CA ALA A 265 2.02 -19.55 15.73
C ALA A 265 1.77 -18.26 14.91
N ARG A 266 0.63 -17.56 15.08
CA ARG A 266 0.36 -16.33 14.32
C ARG A 266 1.46 -15.27 14.47
N ALA A 267 2.08 -15.16 15.67
CA ALA A 267 3.18 -14.24 15.89
C ALA A 267 4.50 -14.71 15.23
N ASN A 268 4.82 -16.02 15.31
CA ASN A 268 6.03 -16.56 14.70
C ASN A 268 5.98 -16.49 13.17
N GLU A 269 4.83 -16.83 12.58
CA GLU A 269 4.65 -16.83 11.12
C GLU A 269 4.77 -15.41 10.55
N ASN A 270 4.13 -14.41 11.19
CA ASN A 270 4.32 -13.01 10.79
C ASN A 270 5.77 -12.56 10.92
N GLN A 271 6.47 -12.93 12.03
CA GLN A 271 7.87 -12.59 12.20
C GLN A 271 8.75 -13.20 11.12
N SER A 272 8.46 -14.44 10.70
CA SER A 272 9.19 -15.13 9.63
C SER A 272 9.02 -14.40 8.29
N LEU A 273 7.79 -13.97 7.96
CA LEU A 273 7.51 -13.18 6.76
C LEU A 273 8.21 -11.82 6.79
N LEU A 274 8.11 -11.08 7.89
CA LEU A 274 8.76 -9.77 8.03
C LEU A 274 10.30 -9.92 7.89
N ASN A 275 10.89 -10.90 8.54
CA ASN A 275 12.33 -11.14 8.45
C ASN A 275 12.76 -11.53 7.03
N TYR A 276 11.95 -12.31 6.31
CA TYR A 276 12.18 -12.61 4.90
C TYR A 276 12.19 -11.34 4.05
N GLY A 277 11.16 -10.50 4.16
CA GLY A 277 11.07 -9.25 3.40
C GLY A 277 12.28 -8.35 3.63
N TYR A 278 12.61 -8.05 4.88
CA TYR A 278 13.76 -7.19 5.21
C TYR A 278 15.11 -7.80 4.87
N ARG A 279 15.24 -9.13 4.83
CA ARG A 279 16.49 -9.79 4.48
C ARG A 279 16.80 -9.70 2.99
N PHE A 280 15.78 -9.80 2.14
CA PHE A 280 15.96 -9.98 0.72
C PHE A 280 15.56 -8.78 -0.12
N TYR A 281 14.82 -7.82 0.43
CA TYR A 281 14.30 -6.67 -0.29
C TYR A 281 14.67 -5.35 0.37
N GLU A 282 14.63 -4.29 -0.43
CA GLU A 282 14.76 -2.91 -0.02
C GLU A 282 13.84 -2.04 -0.85
N THR A 283 13.33 -0.95 -0.27
CA THR A 283 12.41 -0.03 -0.94
C THR A 283 13.06 1.34 -1.08
N HIS A 284 12.97 1.91 -2.27
CA HIS A 284 13.53 3.21 -2.60
C HIS A 284 12.46 4.12 -3.20
N ARG A 285 12.43 5.38 -2.74
CA ARG A 285 11.68 6.42 -3.41
C ARG A 285 12.52 6.98 -4.55
N LEU A 286 12.11 6.72 -5.79
CA LEU A 286 12.81 7.20 -6.98
C LEU A 286 12.48 8.65 -7.29
N TYR A 287 11.20 9.03 -7.18
CA TYR A 287 10.71 10.37 -7.45
C TYR A 287 9.68 10.79 -6.40
N LYS A 288 9.66 12.08 -6.12
CA LYS A 288 8.67 12.68 -5.24
C LYS A 288 7.45 13.14 -6.04
N GLY A 289 6.27 12.98 -5.47
CA GLY A 289 5.04 13.50 -6.05
C GLY A 289 5.08 15.02 -6.20
N ASN A 290 4.53 15.51 -7.29
CA ASN A 290 4.49 16.92 -7.66
C ASN A 290 5.89 17.59 -7.85
N GLU A 291 6.96 16.79 -7.94
CA GLU A 291 8.29 17.28 -8.35
C GLU A 291 8.36 17.39 -9.87
N VAL A 292 9.04 18.44 -10.35
CA VAL A 292 9.25 18.62 -11.79
C VAL A 292 10.30 17.62 -12.28
N LEU A 293 9.87 16.63 -13.05
CA LEU A 293 10.73 15.60 -13.62
C LEU A 293 11.19 15.95 -15.03
N ALA A 294 10.37 16.69 -15.78
CA ALA A 294 10.70 17.19 -17.09
C ALA A 294 10.00 18.54 -17.33
N GLU A 295 10.60 19.35 -18.17
CA GLU A 295 10.02 20.58 -18.67
C GLU A 295 10.02 20.52 -20.20
N THR A 296 8.87 20.80 -20.82
CA THR A 296 8.71 20.74 -22.27
C THR A 296 8.03 21.96 -22.82
N ARG A 297 8.23 22.23 -24.10
CA ARG A 297 7.51 23.31 -24.80
C ARG A 297 6.03 22.97 -24.93
N ILE A 298 5.17 23.93 -24.58
CA ILE A 298 3.75 23.88 -24.93
C ILE A 298 3.44 24.84 -26.07
N TRP A 299 2.74 24.33 -27.08
CA TRP A 299 2.39 25.07 -28.28
C TRP A 299 1.03 25.76 -28.13
N LYS A 300 0.92 26.98 -28.69
CA LYS A 300 -0.32 27.80 -28.68
C LYS A 300 -0.83 28.11 -27.27
N GLY A 301 0.00 27.95 -26.25
CA GLY A 301 -0.32 28.21 -24.85
C GLY A 301 -0.09 29.65 -24.42
N ALA A 302 -0.70 30.05 -23.31
CA ALA A 302 -0.40 31.31 -22.64
C ALA A 302 1.05 31.29 -22.13
N ASP A 303 1.49 30.17 -21.62
CA ASP A 303 2.88 29.94 -21.21
C ASP A 303 3.71 29.33 -22.36
N LYS A 304 5.06 29.34 -22.18
CA LYS A 304 6.00 28.80 -23.15
C LYS A 304 6.43 27.38 -22.85
N SER A 305 6.40 27.00 -21.58
CA SER A 305 6.79 25.70 -21.08
C SER A 305 5.71 25.10 -20.18
N LEU A 306 5.75 23.79 -20.04
CA LEU A 306 4.90 22.99 -19.21
C LEU A 306 5.76 22.07 -18.36
N ALA A 307 5.56 22.13 -17.05
CA ALA A 307 6.20 21.23 -16.10
C ALA A 307 5.43 19.90 -16.02
N LEU A 308 6.16 18.80 -16.11
CA LEU A 308 5.64 17.44 -16.04
C LEU A 308 6.22 16.72 -14.82
N GLY A 309 5.40 15.90 -14.16
CA GLY A 309 5.79 15.14 -12.98
C GLY A 309 4.84 13.99 -12.67
N LEU A 310 4.93 13.44 -11.48
CA LEU A 310 4.03 12.40 -10.98
C LEU A 310 3.03 13.02 -9.99
N ALA A 311 1.83 12.46 -9.90
CA ALA A 311 0.83 12.88 -8.90
C ALA A 311 1.24 12.49 -7.47
N GLU A 312 1.92 11.35 -7.32
CA GLU A 312 2.33 10.78 -6.04
C GLU A 312 3.80 10.34 -6.08
N ASP A 313 4.37 10.09 -4.90
CA ASP A 313 5.71 9.50 -4.77
C ASP A 313 5.79 8.18 -5.54
N LEU A 314 6.88 7.95 -6.25
CA LEU A 314 7.17 6.69 -6.89
C LEU A 314 8.17 5.90 -6.05
N PHE A 315 7.66 4.88 -5.40
CA PHE A 315 8.47 3.89 -4.69
C PHE A 315 8.62 2.62 -5.51
N VAL A 316 9.80 2.00 -5.39
CA VAL A 316 10.09 0.69 -5.94
C VAL A 316 10.70 -0.20 -4.88
N THR A 317 10.25 -1.45 -4.82
CA THR A 317 10.81 -2.48 -3.96
C THR A 317 11.55 -3.49 -4.82
N ILE A 318 12.82 -3.66 -4.54
CA ILE A 318 13.76 -4.47 -5.32
C ILE A 318 14.51 -5.45 -4.42
N PRO A 319 15.12 -6.49 -4.98
CA PRO A 319 16.11 -7.30 -4.27
C PRO A 319 17.24 -6.42 -3.76
N ARG A 320 17.73 -6.70 -2.55
CA ARG A 320 18.84 -5.95 -1.95
C ARG A 320 20.08 -5.97 -2.84
N ARG A 321 20.80 -4.83 -2.87
CA ARG A 321 22.05 -4.62 -3.61
C ARG A 321 21.88 -4.55 -5.12
N HIS A 322 20.66 -4.35 -5.63
CA HIS A 322 20.36 -4.21 -7.05
C HIS A 322 19.90 -2.79 -7.43
N TYR A 323 20.18 -1.79 -6.57
CA TYR A 323 19.80 -0.40 -6.85
C TYR A 323 20.44 0.14 -8.14
N GLU A 324 21.70 -0.21 -8.39
CA GLU A 324 22.44 0.22 -9.58
C GLU A 324 21.91 -0.41 -10.90
N ASP A 325 21.13 -1.50 -10.80
CA ASP A 325 20.49 -2.16 -11.93
C ASP A 325 19.16 -1.51 -12.33
N LEU A 326 18.71 -0.50 -11.57
CA LEU A 326 17.51 0.26 -11.87
C LEU A 326 17.76 1.25 -13.00
N LYS A 327 16.82 1.31 -13.95
CA LYS A 327 16.77 2.35 -14.97
C LYS A 327 15.37 2.94 -15.02
N ALA A 328 15.29 4.26 -14.95
CA ALA A 328 14.04 5.00 -15.12
C ALA A 328 14.10 5.79 -16.42
N VAL A 329 13.07 5.69 -17.24
CA VAL A 329 12.92 6.40 -18.51
C VAL A 329 11.64 7.22 -18.48
N ILE A 330 11.77 8.49 -18.82
CA ILE A 330 10.64 9.42 -18.90
C ILE A 330 10.29 9.59 -20.38
N ASN A 331 9.09 9.16 -20.77
CA ASN A 331 8.59 9.28 -22.13
C ASN A 331 7.36 10.20 -22.12
N PHE A 332 7.33 11.20 -23.00
CA PHE A 332 6.20 12.09 -23.15
C PHE A 332 6.06 12.58 -24.60
N GLU A 333 4.87 13.09 -24.93
CA GLU A 333 4.58 13.63 -26.25
C GLU A 333 5.45 14.85 -26.54
N GLN A 334 6.16 14.82 -27.66
CA GLN A 334 7.03 15.93 -28.06
C GLN A 334 6.25 17.17 -28.51
N LYS A 335 4.97 17.01 -28.87
CA LYS A 335 4.13 18.09 -29.42
C LYS A 335 2.86 18.27 -28.60
N ILE A 336 2.99 18.92 -27.44
CA ILE A 336 1.87 19.25 -26.56
C ILE A 336 1.27 20.59 -26.97
N ILE A 337 -0.04 20.63 -27.16
CA ILE A 337 -0.80 21.83 -27.61
C ILE A 337 -1.78 22.25 -26.53
N ALA A 338 -1.75 23.54 -26.16
CA ALA A 338 -2.71 24.10 -25.21
C ALA A 338 -4.16 24.14 -25.75
N PRO A 339 -5.20 23.99 -24.88
CA PRO A 339 -5.09 24.01 -23.44
C PRO A 339 -4.68 22.65 -22.87
N VAL A 340 -4.03 22.65 -21.71
CA VAL A 340 -3.71 21.46 -20.91
C VAL A 340 -4.12 21.76 -19.48
N ASN A 341 -4.81 20.84 -18.83
CA ASN A 341 -5.19 20.98 -17.43
C ASN A 341 -4.18 20.28 -16.52
N GLN A 342 -4.01 20.79 -15.32
CA GLN A 342 -3.27 20.07 -14.29
C GLN A 342 -3.86 18.66 -14.10
N GLY A 343 -3.01 17.64 -14.08
CA GLY A 343 -3.42 16.24 -13.97
C GLY A 343 -3.62 15.51 -15.30
N ASP A 344 -3.64 16.24 -16.44
CA ASP A 344 -3.72 15.60 -17.77
C ASP A 344 -2.52 14.66 -17.96
N ASN A 345 -2.78 13.43 -18.42
CA ASN A 345 -1.74 12.45 -18.71
C ASN A 345 -1.06 12.77 -20.05
N LEU A 346 0.22 13.04 -20.02
CA LEU A 346 1.02 13.46 -21.19
C LEU A 346 2.19 12.51 -21.47
N GLY A 347 2.31 11.45 -20.72
CA GLY A 347 3.39 10.49 -20.90
C GLY A 347 3.46 9.44 -19.80
N THR A 348 4.61 8.78 -19.71
CA THR A 348 4.88 7.74 -18.72
C THR A 348 6.29 7.85 -18.15
N VAL A 349 6.43 7.41 -16.91
CA VAL A 349 7.70 7.08 -16.26
C VAL A 349 7.76 5.57 -16.13
N SER A 350 8.61 4.94 -16.94
CA SER A 350 8.81 3.49 -16.93
C SER A 350 10.09 3.16 -16.16
N VAL A 351 10.02 2.21 -15.24
CA VAL A 351 11.15 1.74 -14.44
C VAL A 351 11.42 0.27 -14.75
N THR A 352 12.66 -0.05 -15.03
CA THR A 352 13.13 -1.43 -15.24
C THR A 352 14.18 -1.79 -14.20
N LEU A 353 14.29 -3.07 -13.88
CA LEU A 353 15.34 -3.66 -13.05
C LEU A 353 16.09 -4.70 -13.89
N ALA A 354 17.39 -4.52 -14.10
CA ALA A 354 18.22 -5.39 -14.94
C ALA A 354 17.64 -5.62 -16.36
N GLY A 355 16.92 -4.62 -16.89
CA GLY A 355 16.25 -4.66 -18.20
C GLY A 355 14.80 -5.17 -18.18
N GLU A 356 14.36 -5.81 -17.10
CA GLU A 356 12.99 -6.30 -16.95
C GLU A 356 12.04 -5.19 -16.43
N PRO A 357 10.82 -5.05 -16.98
CA PRO A 357 9.85 -4.07 -16.51
C PRO A 357 9.48 -4.26 -15.03
N LEU A 358 9.61 -3.20 -14.25
CA LEU A 358 9.26 -3.21 -12.81
C LEU A 358 7.96 -2.49 -12.54
N THR A 359 7.81 -1.26 -13.04
CA THR A 359 6.59 -0.46 -12.88
C THR A 359 6.52 0.64 -13.94
N GLU A 360 5.30 1.09 -14.24
CA GLU A 360 5.04 2.25 -15.07
C GLU A 360 4.03 3.17 -14.39
N LYS A 361 4.29 4.49 -14.44
CA LYS A 361 3.41 5.53 -13.86
C LYS A 361 3.11 6.60 -14.89
N LYS A 362 1.92 7.18 -14.81
CA LYS A 362 1.50 8.30 -15.66
C LYS A 362 2.34 9.54 -15.34
N LEU A 363 2.90 10.16 -16.36
CA LEU A 363 3.53 11.48 -16.28
C LEU A 363 2.46 12.53 -16.59
N ILE A 364 2.19 13.40 -15.64
CA ILE A 364 1.10 14.36 -15.73
C ILE A 364 1.59 15.80 -15.83
N ALA A 365 0.72 16.69 -16.34
CA ALA A 365 0.90 18.11 -16.24
C ALA A 365 0.81 18.57 -14.78
N LEU A 366 1.81 19.28 -14.28
CA LEU A 366 1.80 19.81 -12.91
C LEU A 366 1.05 21.13 -12.77
N THR A 367 0.78 21.81 -13.89
CA THR A 367 0.06 23.09 -13.93
C THR A 367 -0.90 23.13 -15.10
N THR A 368 -1.96 23.92 -14.97
CA THR A 368 -2.86 24.22 -16.08
C THR A 368 -2.24 25.30 -16.98
N VAL A 369 -2.27 25.10 -18.29
CA VAL A 369 -1.87 26.11 -19.28
C VAL A 369 -3.01 26.36 -20.24
N GLU A 370 -3.55 27.58 -20.17
CA GLU A 370 -4.64 28.05 -21.01
C GLU A 370 -4.17 28.35 -22.44
N LYS A 371 -5.12 28.50 -23.37
CA LYS A 371 -4.84 28.93 -24.75
C LYS A 371 -4.21 30.32 -24.78
N GLY A 372 -3.14 30.48 -25.51
CA GLY A 372 -2.49 31.75 -25.75
C GLY A 372 -3.38 32.69 -26.61
N ASN A 373 -3.02 33.98 -26.64
CA ASN A 373 -3.64 34.98 -27.48
C ASN A 373 -3.46 34.68 -28.98
N LEU A 374 -4.17 35.40 -29.84
CA LEU A 374 -4.15 35.18 -31.29
C LEU A 374 -2.74 35.27 -31.88
N MET A 375 -1.95 36.26 -31.45
CA MET A 375 -0.56 36.45 -31.92
C MET A 375 0.32 35.23 -31.59
N ARG A 376 0.19 34.72 -30.38
CA ARG A 376 0.92 33.53 -29.91
C ARG A 376 0.53 32.30 -30.72
N LYS A 377 -0.77 32.12 -30.98
CA LYS A 377 -1.29 31.01 -31.80
C LYS A 377 -0.77 31.03 -33.23
N LEU A 378 -0.76 32.21 -33.85
CA LEU A 378 -0.25 32.42 -35.22
C LEU A 378 1.28 32.15 -35.27
N TYR A 379 2.02 32.72 -34.34
CA TYR A 379 3.45 32.52 -34.22
C TYR A 379 3.83 31.03 -34.09
N ASP A 380 3.18 30.34 -33.16
CA ASP A 380 3.39 28.92 -32.94
C ASP A 380 2.91 28.08 -34.13
N ALA A 381 1.83 28.45 -34.82
CA ALA A 381 1.37 27.75 -36.02
C ALA A 381 2.40 27.79 -37.13
N VAL A 382 3.06 28.94 -37.35
CA VAL A 382 4.16 29.06 -38.34
C VAL A 382 5.36 28.21 -37.92
N LEU A 383 5.76 28.26 -36.66
CA LEU A 383 6.91 27.47 -36.19
C LEU A 383 6.66 25.95 -36.24
N MET A 384 5.42 25.53 -36.09
CA MET A 384 5.03 24.10 -36.17
C MET A 384 5.08 23.55 -37.61
N LEU A 385 5.11 24.42 -38.64
CA LEU A 385 5.26 24.03 -40.05
C LEU A 385 6.73 23.87 -40.46
N VAL A 386 7.65 24.47 -39.70
CA VAL A 386 9.10 24.50 -40.02
C VAL A 386 9.88 23.47 -39.20
N LYS A 387 9.28 22.94 -38.14
CA LYS A 387 9.83 21.85 -37.32
C LYS A 387 9.05 20.55 -37.51
#